data_c3c75a8dcb2b0488a0eb3e7ae7ee9bd8
#
_entry.id   c3c75a8dcb2b0488a0eb3e7ae7ee9bd8
#
_cell.length_a   1.000
_cell.length_b   1.000
_cell.length_c   1.000
_cell.angle_alpha   90.00
_cell.angle_beta   90.00
_cell.angle_gamma   90.00
#
_symmetry.space_group_name_H-M   'P 1'
#
loop_
_entity.id
_entity.type
_entity.pdbx_description
1 polymer ?
#
loop_
_entity_poly.entity_id
_entity_poly.type
_entity_poly.pdbx_seq_one_letter_code
_entity_poly.pdbx_strand_id
1 'polypeptide(L)'
;QQGELYAHIEYGSEGFISYITYFKDDQVDFICYFDDRGFLSSLVEFKDQKPATRYYYNAKGQWQLRENLQGEEPIVKVNPALSYRFEKLAYESIDELIWEFLTKFLNQDYQVGDSFVLAANTKFQDQLLEKLPKEAPKIISFFIERNQADDLQTHCQVVEQSRMLISDRKDFLERLQEAYPQFASKMHHLPSFDTRLKLGLSQRLKESKIYVQLDIQVQQDPEVLYEVLHFVSENPLTEVVFS
;
A
#
# COMPACT_ATOMS: atom_id res chain seq x y z
N GLN A 1 -41.36 -9.62 8.71
CA GLN A 1 -40.61 -10.39 7.68
C GLN A 1 -39.13 -10.25 8.01
N GLN A 2 -38.46 -11.33 8.41
CA GLN A 2 -36.99 -11.37 8.45
C GLN A 2 -36.56 -11.42 6.99
N GLY A 3 -36.01 -10.30 6.48
CA GLY A 3 -35.44 -10.24 5.15
C GLY A 3 -34.10 -10.98 5.15
N GLU A 4 -33.88 -11.81 4.14
CA GLU A 4 -32.56 -12.39 3.88
C GLU A 4 -31.57 -11.28 3.51
N LEU A 5 -30.34 -11.37 4.01
CA LEU A 5 -29.27 -10.44 3.64
C LEU A 5 -28.88 -10.68 2.20
N TYR A 6 -29.14 -9.70 1.34
CA TYR A 6 -28.84 -9.80 -0.09
C TYR A 6 -27.46 -9.22 -0.44
N ALA A 7 -27.11 -8.07 0.16
CA ALA A 7 -25.84 -7.42 -0.06
C ALA A 7 -25.40 -6.58 1.13
N HIS A 8 -24.10 -6.48 1.31
CA HIS A 8 -23.44 -5.59 2.27
C HIS A 8 -22.51 -4.64 1.52
N ILE A 9 -22.63 -3.34 1.80
CA ILE A 9 -21.84 -2.29 1.14
C ILE A 9 -20.84 -1.75 2.15
N GLU A 10 -19.56 -1.74 1.77
CA GLU A 10 -18.47 -1.16 2.54
C GLU A 10 -17.97 0.11 1.87
N TYR A 11 -17.76 1.14 2.69
CA TYR A 11 -17.28 2.44 2.25
C TYR A 11 -15.82 2.63 2.68
N GLY A 12 -15.02 3.24 1.81
CA GLY A 12 -13.70 3.73 2.16
C GLY A 12 -13.76 4.94 3.09
N SER A 13 -12.62 5.31 3.68
CA SER A 13 -12.49 6.46 4.60
C SER A 13 -12.95 7.79 4.01
N GLU A 14 -12.91 7.93 2.70
CA GLU A 14 -13.32 9.13 1.96
C GLU A 14 -14.77 9.09 1.45
N GLY A 15 -15.54 8.05 1.86
CA GLY A 15 -16.97 7.94 1.59
C GLY A 15 -17.35 7.35 0.22
N PHE A 16 -16.39 6.92 -0.59
CA PHE A 16 -16.70 6.15 -1.80
C PHE A 16 -16.87 4.66 -1.49
N ILE A 17 -17.62 3.94 -2.34
CA ILE A 17 -17.83 2.50 -2.18
C ILE A 17 -16.50 1.78 -2.43
N SER A 18 -16.02 1.05 -1.42
CA SER A 18 -14.80 0.24 -1.52
C SER A 18 -15.12 -1.13 -2.12
N TYR A 19 -16.12 -1.81 -1.56
CA TYR A 19 -16.60 -3.08 -2.11
C TYR A 19 -18.05 -3.37 -1.74
N ILE A 20 -18.68 -4.27 -2.47
CA ILE A 20 -20.01 -4.79 -2.21
C ILE A 20 -19.92 -6.31 -2.16
N THR A 21 -20.30 -6.90 -1.02
CA THR A 21 -20.44 -8.35 -0.85
C THR A 21 -21.87 -8.76 -1.16
N TYR A 22 -22.06 -9.70 -2.06
CA TYR A 22 -23.35 -10.28 -2.38
C TYR A 22 -23.49 -11.66 -1.75
N PHE A 23 -24.69 -11.94 -1.26
CA PHE A 23 -25.01 -13.18 -0.57
C PHE A 23 -26.08 -13.96 -1.34
N LYS A 24 -25.97 -15.28 -1.29
CA LYS A 24 -26.96 -16.23 -1.75
C LYS A 24 -27.07 -17.35 -0.73
N ASP A 25 -28.27 -17.64 -0.27
CA ASP A 25 -28.54 -18.66 0.76
C ASP A 25 -27.65 -18.47 2.01
N ASP A 26 -27.55 -17.22 2.51
CA ASP A 26 -26.71 -16.77 3.63
C ASP A 26 -25.20 -17.01 3.46
N GLN A 27 -24.76 -17.32 2.26
CA GLN A 27 -23.33 -17.51 1.93
C GLN A 27 -22.86 -16.42 0.97
N VAL A 28 -21.56 -16.08 1.05
CA VAL A 28 -20.95 -15.13 0.10
C VAL A 28 -20.92 -15.78 -1.27
N ASP A 29 -21.57 -15.14 -2.24
CA ASP A 29 -21.60 -15.56 -3.65
C ASP A 29 -20.46 -14.90 -4.43
N PHE A 30 -20.39 -13.56 -4.37
CA PHE A 30 -19.28 -12.80 -4.95
C PHE A 30 -19.08 -11.46 -4.26
N ILE A 31 -17.88 -10.89 -4.44
CA ILE A 31 -17.52 -9.55 -3.96
C ILE A 31 -17.08 -8.69 -5.13
N CYS A 32 -17.70 -7.51 -5.27
CA CYS A 32 -17.33 -6.48 -6.23
C CYS A 32 -16.44 -5.43 -5.55
N TYR A 33 -15.22 -5.24 -6.04
CA TYR A 33 -14.29 -4.19 -5.58
C TYR A 33 -14.32 -3.01 -6.55
N PHE A 34 -14.40 -1.81 -6.02
CA PHE A 34 -14.46 -0.59 -6.78
C PHE A 34 -13.15 0.20 -6.67
N ASP A 35 -12.78 0.86 -7.74
CA ASP A 35 -11.72 1.85 -7.78
C ASP A 35 -12.24 3.18 -7.16
N ASP A 36 -11.36 4.01 -6.61
CA ASP A 36 -11.69 5.32 -6.05
C ASP A 36 -12.39 6.28 -7.04
N ARG A 37 -12.24 6.01 -8.33
CA ARG A 37 -12.92 6.69 -9.43
C ARG A 37 -14.33 6.15 -9.73
N GLY A 38 -14.81 5.17 -8.95
CA GLY A 38 -16.17 4.67 -8.96
C GLY A 38 -16.49 3.59 -9.99
N PHE A 39 -15.51 2.98 -10.67
CA PHE A 39 -15.76 1.85 -11.55
C PHE A 39 -15.38 0.51 -10.91
N LEU A 40 -16.02 -0.57 -11.35
CA LEU A 40 -15.71 -1.94 -10.91
C LEU A 40 -14.28 -2.29 -11.34
N SER A 41 -13.36 -2.45 -10.37
CA SER A 41 -11.96 -2.81 -10.63
C SER A 41 -11.75 -4.32 -10.66
N SER A 42 -12.39 -5.05 -9.75
CA SER A 42 -12.34 -6.51 -9.75
C SER A 42 -13.61 -7.13 -9.13
N LEU A 43 -13.85 -8.39 -9.49
CA LEU A 43 -14.92 -9.21 -8.93
C LEU A 43 -14.31 -10.55 -8.50
N VAL A 44 -14.62 -10.99 -7.28
CA VAL A 44 -14.18 -12.29 -6.75
C VAL A 44 -15.41 -13.18 -6.58
N GLU A 45 -15.46 -14.28 -7.32
CA GLU A 45 -16.46 -15.34 -7.15
C GLU A 45 -16.02 -16.32 -6.06
N PHE A 46 -16.97 -16.79 -5.28
CA PHE A 46 -16.76 -17.78 -4.23
C PHE A 46 -17.34 -19.13 -4.65
N LYS A 47 -16.65 -20.19 -4.25
CA LYS A 47 -17.10 -21.57 -4.36
C LYS A 47 -16.78 -22.29 -3.06
N ASP A 48 -17.75 -22.99 -2.49
CA ASP A 48 -17.61 -23.67 -1.20
C ASP A 48 -17.07 -22.73 -0.10
N GLN A 49 -17.56 -21.50 -0.06
CA GLN A 49 -17.19 -20.41 0.84
C GLN A 49 -15.71 -19.98 0.75
N LYS A 50 -15.02 -20.31 -0.30
CA LYS A 50 -13.64 -19.90 -0.57
C LYS A 50 -13.58 -19.08 -1.86
N PRO A 51 -12.70 -18.06 -1.92
CA PRO A 51 -12.43 -17.35 -3.16
C PRO A 51 -11.99 -18.36 -4.24
N ALA A 52 -12.65 -18.34 -5.38
CA ALA A 52 -12.39 -19.29 -6.47
C ALA A 52 -11.79 -18.61 -7.70
N THR A 53 -12.39 -17.51 -8.14
CA THR A 53 -12.00 -16.83 -9.37
C THR A 53 -12.03 -15.33 -9.12
N ARG A 54 -11.03 -14.61 -9.60
CA ARG A 54 -11.03 -13.14 -9.66
C ARG A 54 -10.98 -12.66 -11.08
N TYR A 55 -11.87 -11.74 -11.41
CA TYR A 55 -11.86 -11.01 -12.68
C TYR A 55 -11.37 -9.59 -12.45
N TYR A 56 -10.51 -9.11 -13.33
CA TYR A 56 -10.03 -7.73 -13.32
C TYR A 56 -10.65 -6.97 -14.51
N TYR A 57 -11.18 -5.80 -14.24
CA TYR A 57 -11.93 -4.99 -15.22
C TYR A 57 -11.16 -3.72 -15.58
N ASN A 58 -11.37 -3.23 -16.77
CA ASN A 58 -10.98 -1.89 -17.15
C ASN A 58 -12.09 -0.86 -16.82
N ALA A 59 -11.79 0.44 -16.93
CA ALA A 59 -12.76 1.50 -16.66
C ALA A 59 -14.00 1.49 -17.58
N LYS A 60 -14.01 0.67 -18.66
CA LYS A 60 -15.15 0.48 -19.55
C LYS A 60 -16.02 -0.73 -19.16
N GLY A 61 -15.71 -1.38 -18.03
CA GLY A 61 -16.43 -2.55 -17.55
C GLY A 61 -16.14 -3.87 -18.31
N GLN A 62 -15.07 -3.89 -19.13
CA GLN A 62 -14.66 -5.11 -19.80
C GLN A 62 -13.65 -5.85 -18.93
N TRP A 63 -13.86 -7.14 -18.68
CA TRP A 63 -12.87 -7.94 -17.99
C TRP A 63 -11.62 -8.12 -18.87
N GLN A 64 -10.46 -7.99 -18.25
CA GLN A 64 -9.16 -8.09 -18.92
C GLN A 64 -8.46 -9.40 -18.59
N LEU A 65 -8.51 -9.75 -17.31
CA LEU A 65 -7.84 -10.93 -16.77
C LEU A 65 -8.82 -11.71 -15.90
N ARG A 66 -8.65 -13.02 -15.92
CA ARG A 66 -9.30 -13.96 -15.01
C ARG A 66 -8.21 -14.73 -14.27
N GLU A 67 -8.19 -14.64 -12.96
CA GLU A 67 -7.24 -15.34 -12.09
C GLU A 67 -7.95 -16.49 -11.37
N ASN A 68 -7.37 -17.68 -11.40
CA ASN A 68 -7.83 -18.82 -10.61
C ASN A 68 -7.15 -18.78 -9.23
N LEU A 69 -7.95 -18.59 -8.18
CA LEU A 69 -7.46 -18.47 -6.81
C LEU A 69 -7.30 -19.82 -6.08
N GLN A 70 -7.75 -20.93 -6.71
CA GLN A 70 -7.66 -22.27 -6.15
C GLN A 70 -6.45 -23.06 -6.68
N GLY A 71 -5.60 -22.43 -7.47
CA GLY A 71 -4.32 -23.02 -7.90
C GLY A 71 -4.39 -23.94 -9.11
N GLU A 72 -5.53 -23.99 -9.82
CA GLU A 72 -5.62 -24.74 -11.09
C GLU A 72 -4.96 -23.93 -12.21
N GLU A 73 -4.05 -24.55 -12.95
CA GLU A 73 -3.35 -23.92 -14.07
C GLU A 73 -4.19 -23.88 -15.37
N PRO A 74 -4.00 -22.85 -16.20
CA PRO A 74 -3.20 -21.66 -15.96
C PRO A 74 -3.85 -20.73 -14.94
N ILE A 75 -3.04 -20.17 -14.04
CA ILE A 75 -3.53 -19.34 -12.94
C ILE A 75 -4.16 -18.05 -13.46
N VAL A 76 -3.57 -17.41 -14.48
CA VAL A 76 -4.11 -16.18 -15.08
C VAL A 76 -4.42 -16.39 -16.56
N LYS A 77 -5.65 -16.06 -16.96
CA LYS A 77 -6.08 -16.06 -18.38
C LYS A 77 -6.42 -14.65 -18.82
N VAL A 78 -5.98 -14.30 -20.02
CA VAL A 78 -6.27 -13.03 -20.68
C VAL A 78 -7.60 -13.12 -21.45
N ASN A 79 -8.38 -12.05 -21.43
CA ASN A 79 -9.55 -11.94 -22.32
C ASN A 79 -9.08 -11.92 -23.78
N PRO A 80 -9.51 -12.88 -24.61
CA PRO A 80 -9.10 -12.94 -26.01
C PRO A 80 -9.37 -11.66 -26.81
N ALA A 81 -10.43 -10.92 -26.48
CA ALA A 81 -10.76 -9.65 -27.13
C ALA A 81 -9.74 -8.52 -26.84
N LEU A 82 -8.92 -8.68 -25.79
CA LEU A 82 -7.92 -7.71 -25.36
C LEU A 82 -6.49 -8.25 -25.48
N SER A 83 -6.32 -9.39 -26.17
CA SER A 83 -5.04 -10.09 -26.30
C SER A 83 -3.90 -9.24 -26.89
N TYR A 84 -4.23 -8.25 -27.70
CA TYR A 84 -3.26 -7.35 -28.33
C TYR A 84 -2.43 -6.51 -27.31
N ARG A 85 -2.84 -6.47 -26.03
CA ARG A 85 -2.15 -5.75 -24.96
C ARG A 85 -1.11 -6.62 -24.24
N PHE A 86 -1.15 -7.93 -24.43
CA PHE A 86 -0.39 -8.92 -23.68
C PHE A 86 0.47 -9.77 -24.63
N GLU A 87 1.57 -10.30 -24.13
CA GLU A 87 2.43 -11.20 -24.93
C GLU A 87 1.89 -12.62 -24.96
N LYS A 88 1.17 -13.02 -23.90
CA LYS A 88 0.61 -14.35 -23.75
C LYS A 88 -0.90 -14.29 -23.48
N LEU A 89 -1.61 -15.37 -23.79
CA LEU A 89 -3.03 -15.53 -23.46
C LEU A 89 -3.25 -16.14 -22.07
N ALA A 90 -2.18 -16.68 -21.48
CA ALA A 90 -2.20 -17.28 -20.16
C ALA A 90 -0.84 -17.15 -19.48
N TYR A 91 -0.85 -17.00 -18.14
CA TYR A 91 0.31 -16.83 -17.29
C TYR A 91 0.23 -17.81 -16.12
N GLU A 92 1.38 -18.24 -15.62
CA GLU A 92 1.47 -19.11 -14.44
C GLU A 92 1.17 -18.35 -13.14
N SER A 93 1.32 -17.02 -13.14
CA SER A 93 1.01 -16.17 -12.00
C SER A 93 0.73 -14.74 -12.42
N ILE A 94 0.10 -13.96 -11.52
CA ILE A 94 -0.05 -12.51 -11.71
C ILE A 94 1.32 -11.80 -11.69
N ASP A 95 2.31 -12.37 -11.00
CA ASP A 95 3.65 -11.83 -10.91
C ASP A 95 4.36 -11.88 -12.27
N GLU A 96 4.20 -12.99 -13.01
CA GLU A 96 4.74 -13.11 -14.37
C GLU A 96 4.19 -12.00 -15.28
N LEU A 97 2.89 -11.72 -15.15
CA LEU A 97 2.26 -10.64 -15.89
C LEU A 97 2.79 -9.26 -15.49
N ILE A 98 2.98 -9.01 -14.18
CA ILE A 98 3.57 -7.75 -13.68
C ILE A 98 4.97 -7.55 -14.27
N TRP A 99 5.78 -8.62 -14.34
CA TRP A 99 7.11 -8.57 -14.94
C TRP A 99 7.09 -8.30 -16.43
N GLU A 100 6.12 -8.81 -17.18
CA GLU A 100 5.94 -8.47 -18.58
C GLU A 100 5.74 -6.96 -18.76
N PHE A 101 4.78 -6.37 -18.01
CA PHE A 101 4.48 -4.94 -18.12
C PHE A 101 5.65 -4.07 -17.65
N LEU A 102 6.33 -4.45 -16.57
CA LEU A 102 7.50 -3.73 -16.10
C LEU A 102 8.64 -3.77 -17.14
N THR A 103 8.87 -4.93 -17.75
CA THR A 103 9.89 -5.08 -18.80
C THR A 103 9.55 -4.23 -20.03
N LYS A 104 8.28 -4.20 -20.43
CA LYS A 104 7.81 -3.31 -21.51
C LYS A 104 8.07 -1.85 -21.17
N PHE A 105 7.70 -1.41 -19.96
CA PHE A 105 7.95 -0.05 -19.49
C PHE A 105 9.44 0.29 -19.52
N LEU A 106 10.31 -0.56 -18.98
CA LEU A 106 11.76 -0.34 -18.98
C LEU A 106 12.34 -0.26 -20.39
N ASN A 107 11.81 -1.01 -21.35
CA ASN A 107 12.29 -1.02 -22.72
C ASN A 107 11.76 0.14 -23.58
N GLN A 108 10.60 0.68 -23.27
CA GLN A 108 9.89 1.64 -24.12
C GLN A 108 9.89 3.06 -23.55
N ASP A 109 9.72 3.20 -22.24
CA ASP A 109 9.44 4.47 -21.59
C ASP A 109 10.61 4.99 -20.74
N TYR A 110 11.52 4.10 -20.27
CA TYR A 110 12.68 4.51 -19.48
C TYR A 110 13.61 5.43 -20.28
N GLN A 111 14.01 6.53 -19.64
CA GLN A 111 14.96 7.50 -20.19
C GLN A 111 16.17 7.65 -19.27
N VAL A 112 17.34 7.95 -19.86
CA VAL A 112 18.55 8.25 -19.09
C VAL A 112 18.31 9.51 -18.25
N GLY A 113 18.45 9.36 -16.93
CA GLY A 113 18.14 10.42 -15.95
C GLY A 113 16.92 10.14 -15.10
N ASP A 114 16.09 9.16 -15.46
CA ASP A 114 15.01 8.70 -14.59
C ASP A 114 15.55 8.10 -13.30
N SER A 115 14.81 8.28 -12.22
CA SER A 115 15.10 7.72 -10.90
C SER A 115 13.99 6.80 -10.46
N PHE A 116 14.34 5.68 -9.83
CA PHE A 116 13.38 4.71 -9.33
C PHE A 116 13.23 4.84 -7.82
N VAL A 117 11.99 5.00 -7.35
CA VAL A 117 11.66 4.94 -5.92
C VAL A 117 11.00 3.60 -5.64
N LEU A 118 11.66 2.78 -4.83
CA LEU A 118 11.24 1.42 -4.51
C LEU A 118 10.83 1.34 -3.04
N ALA A 119 9.69 0.72 -2.78
CA ALA A 119 9.33 0.37 -1.41
C ALA A 119 10.14 -0.85 -0.97
N ALA A 120 10.78 -0.75 0.20
CA ALA A 120 11.52 -1.86 0.77
C ALA A 120 10.57 -3.00 1.23
N ASN A 121 11.14 -4.19 1.38
CA ASN A 121 10.42 -5.39 1.88
C ASN A 121 9.20 -5.80 1.04
N THR A 122 9.20 -5.52 -0.23
CA THR A 122 8.23 -6.11 -1.15
C THR A 122 8.81 -7.40 -1.73
N LYS A 123 7.95 -8.36 -2.05
CA LYS A 123 8.37 -9.62 -2.70
C LYS A 123 9.07 -9.43 -4.04
N PHE A 124 8.96 -8.24 -4.62
CA PHE A 124 9.57 -7.89 -5.91
C PHE A 124 10.90 -7.12 -5.79
N GLN A 125 11.28 -6.70 -4.57
CA GLN A 125 12.41 -5.79 -4.38
C GLN A 125 13.72 -6.30 -4.99
N ASP A 126 14.11 -7.53 -4.66
CA ASP A 126 15.39 -8.09 -5.13
C ASP A 126 15.40 -8.26 -6.64
N GLN A 127 14.32 -8.77 -7.21
CA GLN A 127 14.17 -8.92 -8.64
C GLN A 127 14.13 -7.57 -9.37
N LEU A 128 13.52 -6.54 -8.75
CA LEU A 128 13.53 -5.17 -9.27
C LEU A 128 14.94 -4.61 -9.31
N LEU A 129 15.69 -4.75 -8.22
CA LEU A 129 17.08 -4.26 -8.16
C LEU A 129 17.97 -4.88 -9.23
N GLU A 130 17.79 -6.17 -9.52
CA GLU A 130 18.54 -6.88 -10.57
C GLU A 130 18.15 -6.43 -11.98
N LYS A 131 16.87 -6.16 -12.23
CA LYS A 131 16.34 -5.84 -13.56
C LYS A 131 16.43 -4.37 -13.93
N LEU A 132 16.46 -3.47 -12.94
CA LEU A 132 16.58 -2.04 -13.20
C LEU A 132 17.96 -1.68 -13.75
N PRO A 133 18.05 -0.68 -14.66
CA PRO A 133 19.31 -0.21 -15.19
C PRO A 133 20.31 0.12 -14.08
N LYS A 134 21.54 -0.34 -14.20
CA LYS A 134 22.57 -0.18 -13.15
C LYS A 134 22.89 1.28 -12.88
N GLU A 135 22.91 2.09 -13.94
CA GLU A 135 23.17 3.52 -13.91
C GLU A 135 22.02 4.36 -13.35
N ALA A 136 20.80 3.83 -13.35
CA ALA A 136 19.65 4.55 -12.85
C ALA A 136 19.69 4.73 -11.33
N PRO A 137 19.50 5.95 -10.80
CA PRO A 137 19.42 6.20 -9.37
C PRO A 137 18.26 5.42 -8.73
N LYS A 138 18.57 4.63 -7.71
CA LYS A 138 17.59 3.86 -6.94
C LYS A 138 17.45 4.45 -5.55
N ILE A 139 16.24 4.88 -5.22
CA ILE A 139 15.86 5.39 -3.90
C ILE A 139 15.02 4.31 -3.22
N ILE A 140 15.44 3.85 -2.07
CA ILE A 140 14.72 2.82 -1.32
C ILE A 140 14.00 3.45 -0.14
N SER A 141 12.71 3.19 -0.04
CA SER A 141 11.87 3.73 1.03
C SER A 141 11.45 2.63 2.02
N PHE A 142 11.75 2.86 3.29
CA PHE A 142 11.34 2.04 4.43
C PHE A 142 10.31 2.82 5.24
N PHE A 143 9.03 2.47 5.15
CA PHE A 143 7.96 3.10 5.91
C PHE A 143 7.32 2.12 6.88
N ILE A 144 6.90 2.60 8.05
CA ILE A 144 6.42 1.78 9.18
C ILE A 144 5.27 0.85 8.78
N GLU A 145 4.35 1.30 7.96
CA GLU A 145 3.17 0.52 7.55
C GLU A 145 3.53 -0.68 6.67
N ARG A 146 4.71 -0.69 6.06
CA ARG A 146 5.15 -1.71 5.10
C ARG A 146 6.27 -2.61 5.61
N ASN A 147 6.98 -2.18 6.65
CA ASN A 147 8.19 -2.85 7.13
C ASN A 147 8.02 -3.33 8.57
N GLN A 148 7.51 -4.56 8.71
CA GLN A 148 7.41 -5.22 10.02
C GLN A 148 8.65 -6.05 10.38
N ALA A 149 9.52 -6.36 9.39
CA ALA A 149 10.70 -7.17 9.64
C ALA A 149 11.90 -6.30 10.01
N ASP A 150 12.42 -6.52 11.20
CA ASP A 150 13.61 -5.84 11.74
C ASP A 150 14.93 -6.56 11.41
N ASP A 151 14.94 -7.48 10.43
CA ASP A 151 16.15 -8.21 10.05
C ASP A 151 17.04 -7.33 9.15
N LEU A 152 18.00 -6.65 9.80
CA LEU A 152 18.96 -5.77 9.12
C LEU A 152 19.90 -6.52 8.15
N GLN A 153 20.12 -7.83 8.35
CA GLN A 153 21.05 -8.60 7.51
C GLN A 153 20.51 -8.83 6.11
N THR A 154 19.18 -8.86 5.95
CA THR A 154 18.55 -9.02 4.64
C THR A 154 18.67 -7.76 3.75
N HIS A 155 19.10 -6.63 4.33
CA HIS A 155 19.13 -5.35 3.62
C HIS A 155 20.49 -4.98 3.00
N CYS A 156 21.54 -5.82 3.15
CA CYS A 156 22.88 -5.50 2.68
C CYS A 156 22.91 -5.12 1.20
N GLN A 157 22.31 -5.95 0.35
CA GLN A 157 22.29 -5.76 -1.10
C GLN A 157 21.51 -4.49 -1.50
N VAL A 158 20.39 -4.25 -0.80
CA VAL A 158 19.55 -3.05 -0.96
C VAL A 158 20.32 -1.79 -0.61
N VAL A 159 21.02 -1.82 0.53
CA VAL A 159 21.83 -0.69 1.02
C VAL A 159 22.96 -0.41 0.03
N GLU A 160 23.65 -1.42 -0.46
CA GLU A 160 24.79 -1.28 -1.38
C GLU A 160 24.36 -0.67 -2.73
N GLN A 161 23.29 -1.20 -3.32
CA GLN A 161 22.83 -0.81 -4.66
C GLN A 161 22.02 0.49 -4.69
N SER A 162 21.54 0.97 -3.56
CA SER A 162 20.78 2.22 -3.50
C SER A 162 21.67 3.45 -3.60
N ARG A 163 21.18 4.51 -4.23
CA ARG A 163 21.77 5.84 -4.16
C ARG A 163 21.35 6.58 -2.90
N MET A 164 20.12 6.33 -2.43
CA MET A 164 19.54 6.95 -1.25
C MET A 164 18.62 5.97 -0.55
N LEU A 165 18.63 5.99 0.77
CA LEU A 165 17.70 5.28 1.64
C LEU A 165 16.91 6.30 2.45
N ILE A 166 15.60 6.15 2.48
CA ILE A 166 14.71 7.00 3.27
C ILE A 166 13.84 6.15 4.19
N SER A 167 13.62 6.61 5.40
CA SER A 167 12.66 6.00 6.34
C SER A 167 11.99 7.06 7.19
N ASP A 168 10.76 6.82 7.56
CA ASP A 168 10.02 7.59 8.56
C ASP A 168 10.37 7.17 10.00
N ARG A 169 11.08 6.05 10.17
CA ARG A 169 11.54 5.52 11.46
C ARG A 169 13.00 5.91 11.73
N LYS A 170 13.20 6.83 12.68
CA LYS A 170 14.52 7.27 13.07
C LYS A 170 15.32 6.17 13.77
N ASP A 171 14.69 5.40 14.68
CA ASP A 171 15.28 4.28 15.39
C ASP A 171 15.78 3.17 14.44
N PHE A 172 15.01 2.89 13.38
CA PHE A 172 15.40 1.93 12.36
C PHE A 172 16.63 2.42 11.57
N LEU A 173 16.65 3.69 11.18
CA LEU A 173 17.80 4.26 10.46
C LEU A 173 19.08 4.28 11.31
N GLU A 174 18.99 4.61 12.60
CA GLU A 174 20.12 4.57 13.53
C GLU A 174 20.72 3.16 13.60
N ARG A 175 19.89 2.13 13.76
CA ARG A 175 20.35 0.73 13.74
C ARG A 175 20.94 0.34 12.37
N LEU A 176 20.37 0.82 11.28
CA LEU A 176 20.88 0.54 9.94
C LEU A 176 22.22 1.23 9.70
N GLN A 177 22.42 2.47 10.20
CA GLN A 177 23.68 3.20 10.16
C GLN A 177 24.77 2.53 10.99
N GLU A 178 24.41 1.98 12.15
CA GLU A 178 25.33 1.19 12.98
C GLU A 178 25.77 -0.11 12.28
N ALA A 179 24.84 -0.79 11.61
CA ALA A 179 25.12 -2.01 10.89
C ALA A 179 25.95 -1.78 9.61
N TYR A 180 25.74 -0.64 8.94
CA TYR A 180 26.39 -0.28 7.67
C TYR A 180 26.98 1.12 7.68
N PRO A 181 27.97 1.42 8.53
CA PRO A 181 28.50 2.78 8.74
C PRO A 181 29.09 3.42 7.48
N GLN A 182 29.65 2.61 6.55
CA GLN A 182 30.19 3.06 5.28
C GLN A 182 29.13 3.68 4.34
N PHE A 183 27.86 3.39 4.58
CA PHE A 183 26.73 3.87 3.79
C PHE A 183 25.86 4.90 4.53
N ALA A 184 26.23 5.33 5.73
CA ALA A 184 25.43 6.24 6.56
C ALA A 184 25.07 7.55 5.85
N SER A 185 25.97 8.07 4.99
CA SER A 185 25.75 9.34 4.26
C SER A 185 24.60 9.32 3.27
N LYS A 186 24.12 8.15 2.86
CA LYS A 186 22.99 8.03 1.94
C LYS A 186 21.67 7.66 2.62
N MET A 187 21.66 7.59 3.96
CA MET A 187 20.51 7.24 4.77
C MET A 187 19.87 8.50 5.36
N HIS A 188 18.60 8.74 5.06
CA HIS A 188 17.90 9.97 5.42
C HIS A 188 16.58 9.66 6.14
N HIS A 189 16.34 10.37 7.24
CA HIS A 189 15.07 10.38 7.91
C HIS A 189 14.11 11.32 7.19
N LEU A 190 12.95 10.79 6.78
CA LEU A 190 11.86 11.56 6.20
C LEU A 190 10.63 11.34 7.08
N PRO A 191 10.30 12.28 7.97
CA PRO A 191 9.12 12.12 8.84
C PRO A 191 7.84 12.03 7.99
N SER A 192 6.89 11.22 8.47
CA SER A 192 5.60 11.01 7.80
C SER A 192 4.78 12.30 7.69
N PHE A 193 5.10 13.31 8.52
CA PHE A 193 4.44 14.60 8.49
C PHE A 193 5.41 15.70 8.08
N ASP A 194 4.95 16.64 7.26
CA ASP A 194 5.74 17.83 6.92
C ASP A 194 5.79 18.79 8.10
N THR A 195 6.88 18.70 8.87
CA THR A 195 7.14 19.61 9.99
C THR A 195 7.53 21.04 9.56
N ARG A 196 7.67 21.29 8.25
CA ARG A 196 7.95 22.61 7.69
C ARG A 196 6.70 23.48 7.51
N LEU A 197 5.53 22.96 7.88
CA LEU A 197 4.35 23.80 8.01
C LEU A 197 4.70 24.95 8.97
N LYS A 198 4.86 26.14 8.41
CA LYS A 198 4.94 27.37 9.20
C LYS A 198 3.59 27.54 9.89
N LEU A 199 3.49 26.95 11.08
CA LEU A 199 2.39 27.21 11.99
C LEU A 199 2.41 28.74 12.21
N GLY A 200 1.38 29.41 11.80
CA GLY A 200 1.24 30.73 12.34
C GLY A 200 0.82 31.86 11.44
N LEU A 201 0.26 31.59 10.30
CA LEU A 201 -0.41 32.66 9.56
C LEU A 201 -1.90 32.38 9.30
N SER A 202 -2.47 31.35 9.91
CA SER A 202 -3.91 31.19 9.95
C SER A 202 -4.48 32.10 11.05
N GLN A 203 -4.93 33.30 10.67
CA GLN A 203 -5.68 34.20 11.56
C GLN A 203 -7.02 33.60 12.02
N ARG A 204 -7.33 32.36 11.64
CA ARG A 204 -8.58 31.64 11.98
C ARG A 204 -8.44 30.73 13.20
N LEU A 205 -7.24 30.39 13.63
CA LEU A 205 -7.03 29.53 14.81
C LEU A 205 -7.04 30.37 16.08
N LYS A 206 -8.24 30.65 16.59
CA LYS A 206 -8.42 31.13 17.98
C LYS A 206 -8.38 29.99 18.99
N GLU A 207 -8.40 28.73 18.51
CA GLU A 207 -8.47 27.52 19.33
C GLU A 207 -7.41 26.54 18.84
N SER A 208 -6.66 25.94 19.76
CA SER A 208 -5.77 24.83 19.45
C SER A 208 -6.54 23.53 19.50
N LYS A 209 -6.40 22.67 18.45
CA LYS A 209 -6.99 21.33 18.44
C LYS A 209 -5.90 20.29 18.38
N ILE A 210 -5.97 19.33 19.28
CA ILE A 210 -5.10 18.16 19.31
C ILE A 210 -5.94 16.96 18.87
N TYR A 211 -5.57 16.31 17.76
CA TYR A 211 -6.17 15.07 17.31
C TYR A 211 -5.36 13.91 17.86
N VAL A 212 -5.99 13.06 18.65
CA VAL A 212 -5.37 11.85 19.20
C VAL A 212 -6.02 10.66 18.54
N GLN A 213 -5.27 9.98 17.67
CA GLN A 213 -5.69 8.69 17.14
C GLN A 213 -5.39 7.61 18.18
N LEU A 214 -6.42 6.97 18.71
CA LEU A 214 -6.28 5.87 19.65
C LEU A 214 -6.11 4.57 18.87
N ASP A 215 -4.87 4.16 18.70
CA ASP A 215 -4.57 2.78 18.28
C ASP A 215 -4.86 1.80 19.45
N ILE A 216 -5.15 0.54 19.11
CA ILE A 216 -5.41 -0.54 20.10
C ILE A 216 -4.26 -0.63 21.13
N GLN A 217 -3.04 -0.31 20.75
CA GLN A 217 -1.90 -0.28 21.65
C GLN A 217 -1.94 0.90 22.63
N VAL A 218 -2.42 2.07 22.21
CA VAL A 218 -2.55 3.26 23.07
C VAL A 218 -3.68 3.10 24.09
N GLN A 219 -4.72 2.33 23.77
CA GLN A 219 -5.77 1.99 24.74
C GLN A 219 -5.25 1.18 25.94
N GLN A 220 -4.07 0.57 25.82
CA GLN A 220 -3.43 -0.19 26.89
C GLN A 220 -2.40 0.64 27.70
N ASP A 221 -2.10 1.86 27.26
CA ASP A 221 -1.17 2.75 27.94
C ASP A 221 -1.89 4.00 28.48
N PRO A 222 -2.36 3.96 29.72
CA PRO A 222 -3.07 5.08 30.36
C PRO A 222 -2.18 6.31 30.58
N GLU A 223 -0.85 6.21 30.52
CA GLU A 223 0.06 7.34 30.74
C GLU A 223 -0.07 8.38 29.63
N VAL A 224 -0.15 7.94 28.36
CA VAL A 224 -0.34 8.86 27.22
C VAL A 224 -1.65 9.64 27.34
N LEU A 225 -2.72 8.98 27.74
CA LEU A 225 -4.01 9.64 27.96
C LEU A 225 -3.93 10.66 29.10
N TYR A 226 -3.19 10.31 30.16
CA TYR A 226 -3.00 11.19 31.31
C TYR A 226 -2.19 12.45 30.95
N GLU A 227 -1.13 12.32 30.17
CA GLU A 227 -0.33 13.44 29.67
C GLU A 227 -1.14 14.38 28.77
N VAL A 228 -1.96 13.83 27.87
CA VAL A 228 -2.84 14.64 27.01
C VAL A 228 -3.86 15.39 27.85
N LEU A 229 -4.52 14.73 28.82
CA LEU A 229 -5.48 15.38 29.72
C LEU A 229 -4.84 16.43 30.63
N HIS A 230 -3.62 16.17 31.10
CA HIS A 230 -2.84 17.12 31.88
C HIS A 230 -2.52 18.37 31.05
N PHE A 231 -2.04 18.17 29.83
CA PHE A 231 -1.74 19.29 28.91
C PHE A 231 -2.98 20.15 28.65
N VAL A 232 -4.15 19.54 28.41
CA VAL A 232 -5.40 20.27 28.18
C VAL A 232 -5.83 21.06 29.41
N SER A 233 -5.63 20.49 30.61
CA SER A 233 -5.95 21.19 31.87
C SER A 233 -5.15 22.47 32.06
N GLU A 234 -3.92 22.51 31.58
CA GLU A 234 -3.05 23.68 31.63
C GLU A 234 -3.26 24.66 30.45
N ASN A 235 -3.92 24.20 29.38
CA ASN A 235 -4.17 24.96 28.15
C ASN A 235 -5.68 25.00 27.82
N PRO A 236 -6.47 25.83 28.52
CA PRO A 236 -7.94 25.81 28.45
C PRO A 236 -8.55 26.20 27.08
N LEU A 237 -7.71 26.71 26.15
CA LEU A 237 -8.12 26.99 24.75
C LEU A 237 -7.83 25.82 23.81
N THR A 238 -7.43 24.67 24.33
CA THR A 238 -7.11 23.48 23.55
C THR A 238 -8.24 22.48 23.62
N GLU A 239 -8.77 22.09 22.49
CA GLU A 239 -9.75 21.00 22.32
C GLU A 239 -9.03 19.72 21.90
N VAL A 240 -9.35 18.59 22.53
CA VAL A 240 -8.85 17.29 22.12
C VAL A 240 -9.95 16.52 21.41
N VAL A 241 -9.62 16.02 20.22
CA VAL A 241 -10.51 15.18 19.43
C VAL A 241 -9.90 13.78 19.39
N PHE A 242 -10.61 12.80 19.93
CA PHE A 242 -10.24 11.39 19.83
C PHE A 242 -10.93 10.75 18.63
N SER A 243 -10.16 10.00 17.82
CA SER A 243 -10.68 9.27 16.65
C SER A 243 -10.27 7.79 16.69
#